data_1d34d2875c9dae7839021de0a9c053d6
#
_entry.id   1d34d2875c9dae7839021de0a9c053d6
#
_cell.length_a   1.000
_cell.length_b   1.000
_cell.length_c   1.000
_cell.angle_alpha   90.00
_cell.angle_beta   90.00
_cell.angle_gamma   90.00
#
_symmetry.space_group_name_H-M   'P 1'
#
loop_
_entity.id
_entity.type
_entity.pdbx_description
1 polymer ?
#
loop_
_entity_poly.entity_id
_entity_poly.type
_entity_poly.pdbx_seq_one_letter_code
_entity_poly.pdbx_strand_id
1 'polypeptide(L)'
;PADGKAAPSPGGAFADVEYELPDGTMVKVAGAWRGAAPQVLFGGRADQLALPQLVAQSIGMCDRDFQPDLRGAVVLAGGTTMLPGFCDRMKAELSAILPEGHLRVVPGPNPTGTAERGYNSQRKFAAWIGGSMFASLETFKQVRIMKQEWEDDESIIHRKSF
;
A
#
# COMPACT_ATOMS: atom_id res chain seq x y z
N PRO A 1 10.51 29.53 12.23
CA PRO A 1 9.93 28.51 13.06
C PRO A 1 8.54 28.20 12.51
N ALA A 2 8.43 27.08 11.79
CA ALA A 2 7.17 26.61 11.22
C ALA A 2 6.49 25.78 12.31
N ASP A 3 5.34 26.26 12.75
CA ASP A 3 4.49 25.56 13.71
C ASP A 3 4.07 24.21 13.10
N GLY A 4 4.74 23.16 13.52
CA GLY A 4 4.39 21.79 13.20
C GLY A 4 3.03 21.46 13.79
N LYS A 5 1.97 21.75 13.05
CA LYS A 5 0.62 21.29 13.38
C LYS A 5 0.58 19.79 13.16
N ALA A 6 0.86 19.06 14.25
CA ALA A 6 0.69 17.61 14.27
C ALA A 6 -0.75 17.29 13.83
N ALA A 7 -0.87 16.47 12.79
CA ALA A 7 -2.17 15.93 12.39
C ALA A 7 -2.84 15.28 13.61
N PRO A 8 -4.17 15.40 13.76
CA PRO A 8 -4.87 14.84 14.91
C PRO A 8 -4.61 13.34 14.95
N SER A 9 -3.99 12.90 16.04
CA SER A 9 -3.88 11.48 16.37
C SER A 9 -5.30 10.91 16.38
N PRO A 10 -5.59 9.81 15.69
CA PRO A 10 -6.85 9.12 15.88
C PRO A 10 -6.89 8.70 17.37
N GLY A 11 -7.65 9.45 18.15
CA GLY A 11 -7.70 9.37 19.60
C GLY A 11 -8.46 8.13 20.08
N GLY A 12 -7.85 6.97 19.97
CA GLY A 12 -8.20 5.79 20.72
C GLY A 12 -6.89 5.21 21.26
N ALA A 13 -6.69 5.26 22.57
CA ALA A 13 -5.55 4.56 23.17
C ALA A 13 -5.70 3.07 22.83
N PHE A 14 -4.79 2.57 21.99
CA PHE A 14 -4.72 1.14 21.73
C PHE A 14 -4.41 0.42 23.04
N ALA A 15 -5.16 -0.65 23.34
CA ALA A 15 -4.87 -1.48 24.49
C ALA A 15 -3.52 -2.19 24.33
N ASP A 16 -2.87 -2.44 25.45
CA ASP A 16 -1.70 -3.33 25.49
C ASP A 16 -2.14 -4.72 25.01
N VAL A 17 -1.24 -5.42 24.31
CA VAL A 17 -1.49 -6.79 23.84
C VAL A 17 -0.30 -7.66 24.20
N GLU A 18 -0.58 -8.86 24.70
CA GLU A 18 0.40 -9.91 24.88
C GLU A 18 0.52 -10.72 23.59
N TYR A 19 1.73 -10.96 23.16
CA TYR A 19 2.05 -11.73 21.97
C TYR A 19 3.04 -12.83 22.32
N GLU A 20 2.67 -14.06 21.94
CA GLU A 20 3.54 -15.22 22.12
C GLU A 20 4.48 -15.36 20.92
N LEU A 21 5.78 -15.35 21.19
CA LEU A 21 6.82 -15.60 20.19
C LEU A 21 6.88 -17.10 19.83
N PRO A 22 7.47 -17.48 18.70
CA PRO A 22 7.59 -18.88 18.29
C PRO A 22 8.35 -19.78 19.29
N ASP A 23 9.14 -19.21 20.17
CA ASP A 23 9.86 -19.91 21.25
C ASP A 23 9.03 -20.04 22.55
N GLY A 24 7.77 -19.58 22.54
CA GLY A 24 6.88 -19.59 23.70
C GLY A 24 7.06 -18.40 24.64
N THR A 25 7.95 -17.46 24.34
CA THR A 25 8.16 -16.26 25.18
C THR A 25 6.99 -15.29 24.98
N MET A 26 6.39 -14.86 26.10
CA MET A 26 5.34 -13.83 26.09
C MET A 26 5.94 -12.43 26.07
N VAL A 27 5.59 -11.63 25.07
CA VAL A 27 6.01 -10.23 24.92
C VAL A 27 4.81 -9.32 25.06
N LYS A 28 4.88 -8.38 26.00
CA LYS A 28 3.86 -7.34 26.14
C LYS A 28 4.17 -6.16 25.24
N VAL A 29 3.28 -5.87 24.29
CA VAL A 29 3.36 -4.72 23.39
C VAL A 29 2.43 -3.62 23.90
N ALA A 30 3.02 -2.52 24.35
CA ALA A 30 2.24 -1.39 24.84
C ALA A 30 1.42 -0.73 23.72
N GLY A 31 0.19 -0.35 24.03
CA GLY A 31 -0.73 0.28 23.11
C GLY A 31 -0.19 1.56 22.48
N ALA A 32 0.61 2.33 23.22
CA ALA A 32 1.28 3.52 22.73
C ALA A 32 2.19 3.24 21.52
N TRP A 33 2.97 2.15 21.56
CA TRP A 33 3.84 1.75 20.44
C TRP A 33 3.05 1.23 19.24
N ARG A 34 1.95 0.54 19.48
CA ARG A 34 1.05 0.06 18.42
C ARG A 34 0.42 1.22 17.62
N GLY A 35 0.18 2.35 18.28
CA GLY A 35 -0.29 3.56 17.63
C GLY A 35 0.83 4.38 16.98
N ALA A 36 1.99 4.51 17.65
CA ALA A 36 3.10 5.35 17.22
C ALA A 36 3.85 4.79 16.00
N ALA A 37 4.10 3.47 15.95
CA ALA A 37 4.86 2.88 14.86
C ALA A 37 4.26 3.12 13.47
N PRO A 38 2.94 2.93 13.23
CA PRO A 38 2.32 3.24 11.94
C PRO A 38 2.31 4.72 11.56
N GLN A 39 2.48 5.63 12.54
CA GLN A 39 2.52 7.08 12.28
C GLN A 39 3.68 7.48 11.36
N VAL A 40 4.78 6.72 11.37
CA VAL A 40 5.93 6.97 10.49
C VAL A 40 5.51 6.98 9.01
N LEU A 41 4.54 6.17 8.63
CA LEU A 41 4.05 6.10 7.25
C LEU A 41 3.28 7.37 6.83
N PHE A 42 2.64 8.03 7.77
CA PHE A 42 1.78 9.19 7.49
C PHE A 42 2.40 10.52 7.93
N GLY A 43 3.32 10.50 8.87
CA GLY A 43 4.00 11.70 9.38
C GLY A 43 5.22 12.11 8.57
N GLY A 44 5.75 11.20 7.75
CA GLY A 44 7.04 11.41 7.10
C GLY A 44 8.21 11.53 8.10
N ARG A 45 9.36 11.84 7.60
CA ARG A 45 10.57 12.20 8.35
C ARG A 45 11.18 13.43 7.70
N ALA A 46 12.15 14.06 8.35
CA ALA A 46 12.77 15.29 7.84
C ALA A 46 13.35 15.12 6.42
N ASP A 47 13.72 13.91 6.05
CA ASP A 47 14.35 13.53 4.79
C ASP A 47 13.45 12.67 3.87
N GLN A 48 12.24 12.35 4.31
CA GLN A 48 11.35 11.42 3.59
C GLN A 48 9.90 11.93 3.58
N LEU A 49 9.28 11.85 2.42
CA LEU A 49 7.86 12.16 2.25
C LEU A 49 7.00 11.09 2.94
N ALA A 50 5.86 11.50 3.45
CA ALA A 50 4.84 10.57 3.93
C ALA A 50 4.23 9.78 2.74
N LEU A 51 3.71 8.60 3.03
CA LEU A 51 3.15 7.71 2.01
C LEU A 51 2.05 8.38 1.14
N PRO A 52 1.09 9.15 1.69
CA PRO A 52 0.12 9.85 0.86
C PRO A 52 0.76 10.87 -0.08
N GLN A 53 1.81 11.55 0.36
CA GLN A 53 2.56 12.51 -0.45
C GLN A 53 3.30 11.81 -1.60
N LEU A 54 3.90 10.64 -1.34
CA LEU A 54 4.55 9.82 -2.38
C LEU A 54 3.55 9.38 -3.45
N VAL A 55 2.34 8.96 -3.05
CA VAL A 55 1.27 8.60 -3.99
C VAL A 55 0.86 9.80 -4.83
N ALA A 56 0.62 10.95 -4.20
CA ALA A 56 0.24 12.18 -4.90
C ALA A 56 1.33 12.65 -5.87
N GLN A 57 2.60 12.57 -5.46
CA GLN A 57 3.74 12.91 -6.30
C GLN A 57 3.84 11.95 -7.50
N SER A 58 3.71 10.64 -7.26
CA SER A 58 3.75 9.64 -8.34
C SER A 58 2.66 9.88 -9.38
N ILE A 59 1.44 10.18 -8.96
CA ILE A 59 0.34 10.54 -9.87
C ILE A 59 0.68 11.83 -10.63
N GLY A 60 1.23 12.83 -9.94
CA GLY A 60 1.59 14.12 -10.55
C GLY A 60 2.71 14.04 -11.59
N MET A 61 3.55 13.00 -11.53
CA MET A 61 4.61 12.74 -12.51
C MET A 61 4.10 12.04 -13.77
N CYS A 62 2.89 11.50 -13.76
CA CYS A 62 2.26 10.90 -14.94
C CYS A 62 1.64 11.98 -15.84
N ASP A 63 1.41 11.63 -17.11
CA ASP A 63 0.72 12.51 -18.05
C ASP A 63 -0.65 12.95 -17.51
N ARG A 64 -0.99 14.21 -17.77
CA ARG A 64 -2.21 14.84 -17.22
C ARG A 64 -3.50 14.10 -17.58
N ASP A 65 -3.53 13.49 -18.75
CA ASP A 65 -4.70 12.78 -19.25
C ASP A 65 -5.00 11.52 -18.44
N PHE A 66 -3.98 10.88 -17.86
CA PHE A 66 -4.14 9.68 -17.03
C PHE A 66 -4.35 9.97 -15.54
N GLN A 67 -4.01 11.17 -15.05
CA GLN A 67 -4.08 11.49 -13.63
C GLN A 67 -5.49 11.31 -13.03
N PRO A 68 -6.60 11.65 -13.70
CA PRO A 68 -7.94 11.41 -13.17
C PRO A 68 -8.23 9.91 -12.95
N ASP A 69 -7.83 9.07 -13.90
CA ASP A 69 -8.02 7.62 -13.82
C ASP A 69 -7.17 7.00 -12.71
N LEU A 70 -5.92 7.44 -12.58
CA LEU A 70 -5.03 7.00 -11.52
C LEU A 70 -5.55 7.37 -10.12
N ARG A 71 -6.13 8.55 -9.96
CA ARG A 71 -6.81 8.95 -8.70
C ARG A 71 -8.02 8.06 -8.41
N GLY A 72 -8.74 7.66 -9.45
CA GLY A 72 -9.88 6.73 -9.36
C GLY A 72 -9.49 5.28 -9.07
N ALA A 73 -8.20 4.93 -9.08
CA ALA A 73 -7.71 3.54 -9.02
C ALA A 73 -6.53 3.33 -8.06
N VAL A 74 -6.51 3.98 -6.90
CA VAL A 74 -5.49 3.76 -5.87
C VAL A 74 -5.75 2.44 -5.16
N VAL A 75 -4.92 1.42 -5.42
CA VAL A 75 -5.09 0.07 -4.87
C VAL A 75 -4.11 -0.17 -3.72
N LEU A 76 -4.62 -0.59 -2.57
CA LEU A 76 -3.85 -0.92 -1.38
C LEU A 76 -3.58 -2.43 -1.32
N ALA A 77 -2.32 -2.82 -1.24
CA ALA A 77 -1.90 -4.22 -1.12
C ALA A 77 -0.82 -4.38 -0.05
N GLY A 78 -0.66 -5.61 0.43
CA GLY A 78 0.37 -5.98 1.41
C GLY A 78 -0.07 -5.89 2.86
N GLY A 79 0.68 -6.57 3.73
CA GLY A 79 0.32 -6.76 5.14
C GLY A 79 0.17 -5.47 5.95
N THR A 80 0.99 -4.46 5.68
CA THR A 80 0.93 -3.16 6.36
C THR A 80 -0.41 -2.46 6.16
N THR A 81 -1.05 -2.64 5.00
CA THR A 81 -2.35 -2.04 4.72
C THR A 81 -3.49 -2.63 5.54
N MET A 82 -3.24 -3.78 6.21
CA MET A 82 -4.21 -4.45 7.09
C MET A 82 -4.35 -3.76 8.46
N LEU A 83 -3.51 -2.79 8.78
CA LEU A 83 -3.63 -2.03 10.03
C LEU A 83 -5.01 -1.38 10.15
N PRO A 84 -5.66 -1.50 11.31
CA PRO A 84 -6.97 -0.88 11.55
C PRO A 84 -6.94 0.62 11.24
N GLY A 85 -7.93 1.11 10.47
CA GLY A 85 -8.04 2.51 10.08
C GLY A 85 -7.08 2.96 8.97
N PHE A 86 -6.24 2.08 8.43
CA PHE A 86 -5.27 2.45 7.38
C PHE A 86 -5.97 2.99 6.12
N CYS A 87 -7.02 2.32 5.66
CA CYS A 87 -7.76 2.74 4.47
C CYS A 87 -8.45 4.11 4.65
N ASP A 88 -9.07 4.31 5.83
CA ASP A 88 -9.73 5.58 6.18
C ASP A 88 -8.73 6.72 6.16
N ARG A 89 -7.60 6.51 6.82
CA ARG A 89 -6.57 7.51 6.92
C ARG A 89 -5.94 7.81 5.56
N MET A 90 -5.59 6.78 4.79
CA MET A 90 -5.04 6.97 3.44
C MET A 90 -5.98 7.79 2.56
N LYS A 91 -7.29 7.47 2.58
CA LYS A 91 -8.29 8.22 1.83
C LYS A 91 -8.39 9.68 2.30
N ALA A 92 -8.43 9.92 3.61
CA ALA A 92 -8.52 11.26 4.17
C ALA A 92 -7.29 12.13 3.82
N GLU A 93 -6.08 11.59 3.99
CA GLU A 93 -4.83 12.29 3.68
C GLU A 93 -4.70 12.57 2.17
N LEU A 94 -5.03 11.60 1.30
CA LEU A 94 -5.04 11.81 -0.14
C LEU A 94 -6.07 12.84 -0.59
N SER A 95 -7.26 12.84 0.02
CA SER A 95 -8.30 13.83 -0.27
C SER A 95 -7.89 15.26 0.11
N ALA A 96 -7.00 15.40 1.08
CA ALA A 96 -6.49 16.72 1.50
C ALA A 96 -5.36 17.23 0.58
N ILE A 97 -4.63 16.33 -0.09
CA ILE A 97 -3.47 16.68 -0.91
C ILE A 97 -3.84 16.79 -2.39
N LEU A 98 -4.67 15.88 -2.87
CA LEU A 98 -5.05 15.84 -4.29
C LEU A 98 -6.14 16.87 -4.59
N PRO A 99 -6.14 17.48 -5.81
CA PRO A 99 -7.19 18.38 -6.22
C PRO A 99 -8.56 17.71 -6.17
N GLU A 100 -9.61 18.50 -6.04
CA GLU A 100 -11.00 18.04 -6.09
C GLU A 100 -11.23 17.17 -7.32
N GLY A 101 -11.95 16.05 -7.14
CA GLY A 101 -12.23 15.09 -8.18
C GLY A 101 -12.52 13.70 -7.64
N HIS A 102 -12.65 12.75 -8.54
CA HIS A 102 -12.93 11.37 -8.17
C HIS A 102 -11.69 10.69 -7.58
N LEU A 103 -11.61 10.60 -6.24
CA LEU A 103 -10.62 9.78 -5.54
C LEU A 103 -11.26 8.48 -5.08
N ARG A 104 -10.72 7.36 -5.53
CA ARG A 104 -11.11 6.03 -5.06
C ARG A 104 -9.91 5.26 -4.54
N VAL A 105 -9.99 4.83 -3.29
CA VAL A 105 -9.01 3.93 -2.66
C VAL A 105 -9.66 2.55 -2.53
N VAL A 106 -8.97 1.51 -2.96
CA VAL A 106 -9.45 0.11 -2.97
C VAL A 106 -8.54 -0.75 -2.08
N PRO A 107 -9.08 -1.50 -1.11
CA PRO A 107 -10.47 -1.47 -0.67
C PRO A 107 -10.79 -0.14 0.01
N GLY A 108 -12.03 0.30 -0.15
CA GLY A 108 -12.52 1.45 0.60
C GLY A 108 -12.63 1.17 2.10
N PRO A 109 -12.89 2.20 2.91
CA PRO A 109 -13.09 2.06 4.34
C PRO A 109 -14.17 1.03 4.71
N ASN A 110 -15.26 1.04 3.93
CA ASN A 110 -16.39 0.13 4.09
C ASN A 110 -16.67 -0.57 2.75
N PRO A 111 -15.94 -1.66 2.43
CA PRO A 111 -16.13 -2.37 1.17
C PRO A 111 -17.54 -2.97 1.10
N THR A 112 -18.35 -2.53 0.13
CA THR A 112 -19.75 -2.95 -0.02
C THR A 112 -19.92 -4.04 -1.07
N GLY A 113 -19.12 -4.01 -2.13
CA GLY A 113 -19.16 -5.00 -3.21
C GLY A 113 -18.56 -6.35 -2.81
N THR A 114 -19.08 -7.44 -3.35
CA THR A 114 -18.57 -8.81 -3.08
C THR A 114 -17.10 -8.95 -3.51
N ALA A 115 -16.73 -8.41 -4.67
CA ALA A 115 -15.38 -8.45 -5.19
C ALA A 115 -14.41 -7.65 -4.30
N GLU A 116 -14.80 -6.46 -3.85
CA GLU A 116 -13.99 -5.63 -2.97
C GLU A 116 -13.81 -6.25 -1.58
N ARG A 117 -14.85 -6.87 -1.02
CA ARG A 117 -14.75 -7.63 0.24
C ARG A 117 -13.84 -8.84 0.11
N GLY A 118 -13.93 -9.57 -1.00
CA GLY A 118 -13.04 -10.68 -1.32
C GLY A 118 -11.59 -10.22 -1.40
N TYR A 119 -11.32 -9.13 -2.11
CA TYR A 119 -9.99 -8.54 -2.18
C TYR A 119 -9.50 -8.09 -0.79
N ASN A 120 -10.35 -7.43 -0.01
CA ASN A 120 -10.00 -6.95 1.33
C ASN A 120 -9.50 -8.06 2.25
N SER A 121 -10.08 -9.26 2.18
CA SER A 121 -9.64 -10.41 2.98
C SER A 121 -8.29 -10.98 2.53
N GLN A 122 -7.95 -10.86 1.26
CA GLN A 122 -6.77 -11.46 0.64
C GLN A 122 -5.63 -10.47 0.35
N ARG A 123 -5.86 -9.17 0.50
CA ARG A 123 -4.91 -8.13 0.08
C ARG A 123 -3.53 -8.24 0.73
N LYS A 124 -3.43 -8.89 1.90
CA LYS A 124 -2.15 -9.20 2.55
C LYS A 124 -1.21 -9.98 1.62
N PHE A 125 -1.79 -10.88 0.82
CA PHE A 125 -1.08 -11.78 -0.08
C PHE A 125 -1.35 -11.47 -1.56
N ALA A 126 -1.94 -10.31 -1.87
CA ALA A 126 -2.41 -9.98 -3.21
C ALA A 126 -1.32 -10.08 -4.28
N ALA A 127 -0.10 -9.64 -3.98
CA ALA A 127 1.03 -9.73 -4.92
C ALA A 127 1.38 -11.19 -5.26
N TRP A 128 1.41 -12.08 -4.25
CA TRP A 128 1.68 -13.50 -4.44
C TRP A 128 0.55 -14.20 -5.22
N ILE A 129 -0.70 -13.90 -4.85
CA ILE A 129 -1.89 -14.46 -5.53
C ILE A 129 -1.89 -14.00 -7.00
N GLY A 130 -1.69 -12.69 -7.24
CA GLY A 130 -1.65 -12.14 -8.59
C GLY A 130 -0.52 -12.72 -9.43
N GLY A 131 0.66 -12.87 -8.87
CA GLY A 131 1.81 -13.51 -9.52
C GLY A 131 1.53 -14.98 -9.87
N SER A 132 0.90 -15.73 -8.97
CA SER A 132 0.49 -17.12 -9.22
C SER A 132 -0.55 -17.22 -10.35
N MET A 133 -1.56 -16.34 -10.33
CA MET A 133 -2.56 -16.29 -11.40
C MET A 133 -1.91 -15.94 -12.75
N PHE A 134 -1.06 -14.91 -12.77
CA PHE A 134 -0.36 -14.49 -13.99
C PHE A 134 0.54 -15.60 -14.55
N ALA A 135 1.30 -16.29 -13.68
CA ALA A 135 2.16 -17.39 -14.08
C ALA A 135 1.38 -18.60 -14.64
N SER A 136 0.09 -18.72 -14.32
CA SER A 136 -0.79 -19.78 -14.82
C SER A 136 -1.35 -19.51 -16.22
N LEU A 137 -1.22 -18.28 -16.72
CA LEU A 137 -1.73 -17.91 -18.04
C LEU A 137 -0.82 -18.46 -19.14
N GLU A 138 -1.42 -18.91 -20.25
CA GLU A 138 -0.65 -19.32 -21.43
C GLU A 138 0.22 -18.19 -22.00
N THR A 139 -0.25 -16.94 -21.90
CA THR A 139 0.48 -15.74 -22.32
C THR A 139 1.75 -15.50 -21.51
N PHE A 140 1.85 -16.06 -20.29
CA PHE A 140 3.06 -15.95 -19.47
C PHE A 140 4.30 -16.53 -20.18
N LYS A 141 4.12 -17.56 -21.00
CA LYS A 141 5.22 -18.14 -21.78
C LYS A 141 5.89 -17.12 -22.73
N GLN A 142 5.16 -16.10 -23.17
CA GLN A 142 5.66 -15.08 -24.09
C GLN A 142 6.50 -14.02 -23.39
N VAL A 143 6.22 -13.76 -22.10
CA VAL A 143 6.85 -12.68 -21.33
C VAL A 143 7.91 -13.17 -20.35
N ARG A 144 7.90 -14.45 -19.97
CA ARG A 144 8.92 -15.03 -19.10
C ARG A 144 10.28 -15.02 -19.79
N ILE A 145 11.31 -14.81 -19.01
CA ILE A 145 12.70 -14.92 -19.47
C ILE A 145 13.19 -16.33 -19.12
N MET A 146 13.69 -17.04 -20.12
CA MET A 146 14.29 -18.36 -19.94
C MET A 146 15.73 -18.21 -19.50
N LYS A 147 16.26 -19.20 -18.75
CA LYS A 147 17.65 -19.18 -18.29
C LYS A 147 18.63 -18.99 -19.45
N GLN A 148 18.40 -19.68 -20.56
CA GLN A 148 19.25 -19.60 -21.74
C GLN A 148 19.23 -18.18 -22.36
N GLU A 149 18.05 -17.56 -22.47
CA GLU A 149 17.92 -16.18 -22.97
C GLU A 149 18.68 -15.17 -22.09
N TRP A 150 18.71 -15.40 -20.78
CA TRP A 150 19.47 -14.59 -19.84
C TRP A 150 20.98 -14.83 -19.99
N GLU A 151 21.42 -16.09 -20.15
CA GLU A 151 22.83 -16.44 -20.33
C GLU A 151 23.39 -15.90 -21.66
N ASP A 152 22.55 -15.82 -22.71
CA ASP A 152 22.92 -15.27 -24.02
C ASP A 152 22.97 -13.72 -24.01
N ASP A 153 22.04 -13.07 -23.26
CA ASP A 153 21.95 -11.61 -23.19
C ASP A 153 21.27 -11.14 -21.90
N GLU A 154 22.05 -10.71 -20.92
CA GLU A 154 21.55 -10.22 -19.63
C GLU A 154 20.66 -8.97 -19.77
N SER A 155 20.78 -8.20 -20.87
CA SER A 155 19.94 -7.01 -21.09
C SER A 155 18.49 -7.34 -21.46
N ILE A 156 18.16 -8.62 -21.65
CA ILE A 156 16.82 -9.08 -22.06
C ILE A 156 15.74 -8.68 -21.04
N ILE A 157 16.11 -8.53 -19.76
CA ILE A 157 15.19 -8.07 -18.72
C ILE A 157 14.59 -6.69 -19.01
N HIS A 158 15.34 -5.82 -19.67
CA HIS A 158 14.89 -4.47 -20.03
C HIS A 158 14.03 -4.44 -21.31
N ARG A 159 14.00 -5.53 -22.05
CA ARG A 159 13.20 -5.67 -23.29
C ARG A 159 11.95 -6.51 -23.12
N LYS A 160 12.00 -7.50 -22.22
CA LYS A 160 10.85 -8.38 -21.92
C LYS A 160 10.13 -8.02 -20.61
N SER A 161 10.64 -7.08 -19.80
CA SER A 161 9.93 -6.58 -18.62
C SER A 161 8.86 -5.56 -19.02
N PHE A 162 7.78 -5.54 -18.27
CA PHE A 162 6.65 -4.63 -18.45
C PHE A 162 7.00 -3.21 -18.05
#